data_f075498deb513374f269ad3f51237192
#
_entry.id   f075498deb513374f269ad3f51237192
#
_cell.length_a   1.000
_cell.length_b   1.000
_cell.length_c   1.000
_cell.angle_alpha   90.00
_cell.angle_beta   90.00
_cell.angle_gamma   90.00
#
_symmetry.space_group_name_H-M   'P 1'
#
loop_
_entity.id
_entity.type
_entity.pdbx_description
1 polymer ?
#
loop_
_entity_poly.entity_id
_entity_poly.type
_entity_poly.pdbx_seq_one_letter_code
_entity_poly.pdbx_strand_id
1 'polypeptide(L)'
;METTKTNPVRLLSRTASILAATAMLGLASIAPGFAQSQAQLTIASSAYGATRGIELELNKSMIVDLPAGVAEVVVSQPGVAAAIMRTRTRAIVQGMAEGNTNIIFLDDAGRTMSVLDVVVVQPPLAVGRALEATLARVIPGSNIKVETLGNSTVNDKLYFVLTGTVLTAEDKARAEAMAWAISDSEGEGGSLIEVIGPQQVMLQVTVSEIRRDVAKQLGINLSGTATIGNVSLGFNSSQAPQGTFSGGGSFPMGNVQLNASLQALENRGALRLLAQPTLTAMSGQTAEFLVGGEFPITTTDNNGTHVTYKPYGVELNFRPVLRSNGMVALDIDTGVSEVQAGSYALSRRDVKTSVELPPGSTLAIGGLLDERTSRALDQVPGLGNIPILGALFRSNEYRSQQTELVILVTPYLVNPSPANSIPVPTDRVATSNDSEAFFLGVLEKQYGVGASGEFRSGYHGSIGFVLD
;
A
#
# COMPACT_ATOMS: atom_id res chain seq x y z
N MET A 1 -51.50 39.63 -14.52
CA MET A 1 -52.62 38.69 -14.75
C MET A 1 -51.98 37.30 -14.96
N GLU A 2 -51.58 36.70 -13.86
CA GLU A 2 -50.84 35.44 -13.80
C GLU A 2 -51.82 34.32 -13.45
N THR A 3 -51.88 33.30 -14.29
CA THR A 3 -52.68 32.11 -14.08
C THR A 3 -51.79 30.99 -13.58
N THR A 4 -51.95 30.71 -12.30
CA THR A 4 -51.33 29.58 -11.59
C THR A 4 -51.96 28.25 -12.05
N LYS A 5 -51.18 27.35 -12.66
CA LYS A 5 -51.56 25.95 -12.94
C LYS A 5 -51.15 25.07 -11.74
N THR A 6 -52.12 24.60 -10.99
CA THR A 6 -51.98 23.58 -9.93
C THR A 6 -51.90 22.18 -10.55
N ASN A 7 -50.84 21.42 -10.23
CA ASN A 7 -50.68 19.99 -10.61
C ASN A 7 -51.36 19.05 -9.58
N PRO A 8 -52.18 18.09 -9.99
CA PRO A 8 -52.91 17.18 -9.08
C PRO A 8 -52.22 15.81 -8.90
N VAL A 9 -50.93 15.75 -8.59
CA VAL A 9 -50.22 14.42 -8.38
C VAL A 9 -49.73 14.21 -6.96
N ARG A 10 -50.17 14.97 -5.97
CA ARG A 10 -49.69 14.83 -4.56
C ARG A 10 -50.68 14.21 -3.58
N LEU A 11 -51.73 13.52 -4.01
CA LEU A 11 -52.73 12.97 -3.06
C LEU A 11 -52.80 11.43 -3.03
N LEU A 12 -51.93 10.68 -3.67
CA LEU A 12 -51.97 9.19 -3.67
C LEU A 12 -50.80 8.50 -2.96
N SER A 13 -49.91 9.25 -2.25
CA SER A 13 -48.74 8.68 -1.59
C SER A 13 -48.86 8.57 -0.04
N ARG A 14 -49.99 8.88 0.57
CA ARG A 14 -50.16 8.85 2.03
C ARG A 14 -50.93 7.67 2.60
N THR A 15 -51.51 6.80 1.78
CA THR A 15 -52.26 5.64 2.26
C THR A 15 -51.51 4.29 2.15
N ALA A 16 -50.33 4.26 1.47
CA ALA A 16 -49.49 3.06 1.37
C ALA A 16 -48.48 2.89 2.52
N SER A 17 -48.27 3.89 3.35
CA SER A 17 -47.24 3.86 4.41
C SER A 17 -47.75 3.36 5.76
N ILE A 18 -49.06 3.11 5.94
CA ILE A 18 -49.61 2.69 7.23
C ILE A 18 -49.84 1.15 7.26
N LEU A 19 -49.85 0.47 6.14
CA LEU A 19 -50.01 -1.01 6.10
C LEU A 19 -48.69 -1.79 6.12
N ALA A 20 -47.51 -1.13 5.99
CA ALA A 20 -46.21 -1.76 6.10
C ALA A 20 -45.63 -1.76 7.52
N ALA A 21 -46.20 -0.99 8.45
CA ALA A 21 -45.71 -0.88 9.82
C ALA A 21 -46.25 -1.94 10.79
N THR A 22 -47.29 -2.71 10.41
CA THR A 22 -47.89 -3.73 11.28
C THR A 22 -47.43 -5.16 10.99
N ALA A 23 -46.61 -5.40 9.94
CA ALA A 23 -46.09 -6.73 9.62
C ALA A 23 -44.64 -6.99 10.16
N MET A 24 -43.99 -6.05 10.83
CA MET A 24 -42.62 -6.18 11.34
C MET A 24 -42.51 -6.36 12.87
N LEU A 25 -43.61 -6.68 13.56
CA LEU A 25 -43.57 -6.94 15.02
C LEU A 25 -43.64 -8.43 15.39
N GLY A 26 -43.28 -9.35 14.50
CA GLY A 26 -43.38 -10.79 14.70
C GLY A 26 -42.11 -11.62 14.59
N LEU A 27 -40.93 -11.03 14.30
CA LEU A 27 -39.65 -11.73 14.42
C LEU A 27 -38.97 -11.31 15.72
N ALA A 28 -39.39 -11.90 16.83
CA ALA A 28 -38.59 -11.95 18.05
C ALA A 28 -37.30 -12.66 17.72
N SER A 29 -36.20 -11.92 17.77
CA SER A 29 -34.84 -12.42 17.70
C SER A 29 -34.64 -13.53 18.72
N ILE A 30 -34.52 -14.76 18.23
CA ILE A 30 -33.95 -15.86 19.00
C ILE A 30 -32.47 -15.52 19.09
N ALA A 31 -32.10 -14.70 20.11
CA ALA A 31 -30.71 -14.62 20.54
C ALA A 31 -30.31 -16.04 20.98
N PRO A 32 -29.15 -16.57 20.55
CA PRO A 32 -28.62 -17.78 21.15
C PRO A 32 -28.39 -17.44 22.63
N GLY A 33 -29.27 -17.96 23.48
CA GLY A 33 -29.06 -17.87 24.92
C GLY A 33 -27.73 -18.53 25.24
N PHE A 34 -26.83 -17.77 25.82
CA PHE A 34 -25.66 -18.33 26.51
C PHE A 34 -26.25 -19.38 27.47
N ALA A 35 -25.91 -20.65 27.26
CA ALA A 35 -26.26 -21.73 28.16
C ALA A 35 -25.58 -21.42 29.49
N GLN A 36 -26.28 -20.73 30.39
CA GLN A 36 -25.95 -20.73 31.79
C GLN A 36 -25.91 -22.21 32.17
N SER A 37 -24.80 -22.69 32.72
CA SER A 37 -24.71 -24.02 33.28
C SER A 37 -25.88 -24.22 34.22
N GLN A 38 -26.92 -24.99 33.79
CA GLN A 38 -28.07 -25.24 34.62
C GLN A 38 -27.57 -26.07 35.80
N ALA A 39 -27.51 -25.46 36.96
CA ALA A 39 -27.16 -26.18 38.21
C ALA A 39 -28.21 -27.25 38.55
N GLN A 40 -29.28 -27.38 37.78
CA GLN A 40 -30.40 -28.31 38.00
C GLN A 40 -30.90 -28.85 36.66
N LEU A 41 -30.91 -30.17 36.52
CA LEU A 41 -31.49 -30.92 35.40
C LEU A 41 -32.73 -31.69 35.87
N THR A 42 -33.89 -31.44 35.24
CA THR A 42 -35.12 -32.18 35.53
C THR A 42 -35.37 -33.19 34.39
N ILE A 43 -35.49 -34.47 34.74
CA ILE A 43 -35.82 -35.54 33.79
C ILE A 43 -37.34 -35.74 33.80
N ALA A 44 -37.97 -35.53 32.64
CA ALA A 44 -39.44 -35.72 32.50
C ALA A 44 -39.80 -37.21 32.53
N SER A 45 -40.99 -37.52 33.00
CA SER A 45 -41.53 -38.91 33.06
C SER A 45 -41.69 -39.56 31.67
N SER A 46 -41.78 -38.78 30.61
CA SER A 46 -41.81 -39.26 29.21
C SER A 46 -40.43 -39.75 28.70
N ALA A 47 -39.36 -39.51 29.43
CA ALA A 47 -37.99 -39.90 29.08
C ALA A 47 -37.50 -41.14 29.83
N TYR A 48 -38.42 -42.01 30.25
CA TYR A 48 -38.08 -43.26 30.93
C TYR A 48 -37.24 -44.18 30.04
N GLY A 49 -36.05 -44.56 30.52
CA GLY A 49 -35.08 -45.38 29.77
C GLY A 49 -34.24 -44.59 28.74
N ALA A 50 -34.41 -43.28 28.62
CA ALA A 50 -33.64 -42.49 27.68
C ALA A 50 -32.24 -42.13 28.23
N THR A 51 -31.26 -42.08 27.31
CA THR A 51 -29.91 -41.59 27.60
C THR A 51 -29.85 -40.07 27.37
N ARG A 52 -29.25 -39.35 28.32
CA ARG A 52 -29.00 -37.90 28.21
C ARG A 52 -27.53 -37.59 28.43
N GLY A 53 -26.93 -36.81 27.49
CA GLY A 53 -25.60 -36.23 27.65
C GLY A 53 -25.67 -35.00 28.55
N ILE A 54 -24.79 -34.90 29.51
CA ILE A 54 -24.54 -33.73 30.35
C ILE A 54 -23.05 -33.40 30.39
N GLU A 55 -22.75 -32.11 30.35
CA GLU A 55 -21.41 -31.60 30.54
C GLU A 55 -21.31 -30.97 31.93
N LEU A 56 -20.30 -31.36 32.68
CA LEU A 56 -20.10 -30.90 34.03
C LEU A 56 -18.63 -30.42 34.19
N GLU A 57 -18.44 -29.22 34.72
CA GLU A 57 -17.11 -28.72 34.98
C GLU A 57 -16.47 -29.45 36.19
N LEU A 58 -15.14 -29.67 36.14
CA LEU A 58 -14.39 -30.26 37.21
C LEU A 58 -14.63 -29.54 38.55
N ASN A 59 -14.79 -30.30 39.64
CA ASN A 59 -15.08 -29.80 40.99
C ASN A 59 -16.42 -29.05 41.12
N LYS A 60 -17.33 -29.17 40.15
CA LYS A 60 -18.70 -28.65 40.26
C LYS A 60 -19.70 -29.76 40.44
N SER A 61 -20.85 -29.42 40.96
CA SER A 61 -21.97 -30.34 41.18
C SER A 61 -23.23 -29.86 40.50
N MET A 62 -24.02 -30.82 39.99
CA MET A 62 -25.32 -30.56 39.35
C MET A 62 -26.39 -31.35 40.07
N ILE A 63 -27.54 -30.73 40.30
CA ILE A 63 -28.72 -31.41 40.85
C ILE A 63 -29.51 -32.02 39.69
N VAL A 64 -29.82 -33.32 39.81
CA VAL A 64 -30.63 -34.06 38.86
C VAL A 64 -31.91 -34.50 39.54
N ASP A 65 -33.04 -34.01 39.07
CA ASP A 65 -34.37 -34.40 39.51
C ASP A 65 -34.91 -35.53 38.62
N LEU A 66 -35.25 -36.61 39.20
CA LEU A 66 -35.71 -37.86 38.56
C LEU A 66 -37.25 -37.99 38.67
N PRO A 67 -37.93 -38.58 37.65
CA PRO A 67 -39.40 -38.58 37.56
C PRO A 67 -40.07 -39.55 38.56
N ALA A 68 -39.31 -40.52 39.10
CA ALA A 68 -39.85 -41.52 40.02
C ALA A 68 -38.78 -41.92 41.05
N GLY A 69 -39.12 -42.70 42.04
CA GLY A 69 -38.22 -43.17 43.09
C GLY A 69 -37.14 -44.12 42.55
N VAL A 70 -35.88 -43.79 42.76
CA VAL A 70 -34.70 -44.57 42.41
C VAL A 70 -34.39 -45.52 43.57
N ALA A 71 -34.16 -46.81 43.27
CA ALA A 71 -33.74 -47.82 44.23
C ALA A 71 -32.22 -47.97 44.24
N GLU A 72 -31.59 -47.91 43.05
CA GLU A 72 -30.13 -48.12 42.92
C GLU A 72 -29.52 -47.19 41.91
N VAL A 73 -28.30 -46.72 42.13
CA VAL A 73 -27.50 -45.90 41.23
C VAL A 73 -26.19 -46.61 40.94
N VAL A 74 -25.89 -46.80 39.67
CA VAL A 74 -24.64 -47.42 39.21
C VAL A 74 -23.84 -46.37 38.46
N VAL A 75 -22.61 -46.13 38.89
CA VAL A 75 -21.64 -45.24 38.22
C VAL A 75 -20.54 -46.10 37.63
N SER A 76 -20.33 -46.01 36.31
CA SER A 76 -19.34 -46.82 35.59
C SER A 76 -17.88 -46.48 35.98
N GLN A 77 -17.60 -45.21 36.16
CA GLN A 77 -16.27 -44.73 36.60
C GLN A 77 -16.44 -43.69 37.72
N PRO A 78 -16.44 -44.18 39.01
CA PRO A 78 -16.61 -43.27 40.15
C PRO A 78 -15.49 -42.28 40.33
N GLY A 79 -14.28 -42.53 39.76
CA GLY A 79 -13.17 -41.59 39.74
C GLY A 79 -13.36 -40.36 38.86
N VAL A 80 -14.24 -40.44 37.84
CA VAL A 80 -14.55 -39.31 36.92
C VAL A 80 -15.75 -38.50 37.44
N ALA A 81 -16.83 -39.17 37.81
CA ALA A 81 -17.98 -38.51 38.43
C ALA A 81 -18.58 -39.35 39.51
N ALA A 82 -19.12 -38.73 40.57
CA ALA A 82 -19.84 -39.38 41.65
C ALA A 82 -21.29 -38.92 41.65
N ALA A 83 -22.21 -39.86 41.97
CA ALA A 83 -23.64 -39.54 42.13
C ALA A 83 -24.05 -39.85 43.56
N ILE A 84 -24.67 -38.91 44.27
CA ILE A 84 -25.13 -39.02 45.65
C ILE A 84 -26.66 -38.80 45.69
N MET A 85 -27.40 -39.79 46.09
CA MET A 85 -28.87 -39.64 46.28
C MET A 85 -29.15 -38.85 47.55
N ARG A 86 -29.90 -37.75 47.44
CA ARG A 86 -30.37 -36.94 48.58
C ARG A 86 -31.81 -37.32 48.96
N THR A 87 -32.62 -37.65 47.98
CA THR A 87 -33.98 -38.23 48.15
C THR A 87 -34.15 -39.32 47.09
N ARG A 88 -35.25 -40.09 47.16
CA ARG A 88 -35.56 -41.12 46.13
C ARG A 88 -35.73 -40.53 44.72
N THR A 89 -35.90 -39.24 44.59
CA THR A 89 -36.13 -38.56 43.29
C THR A 89 -35.10 -37.44 42.97
N ARG A 90 -34.08 -37.28 43.84
CA ARG A 90 -33.08 -36.22 43.63
C ARG A 90 -31.69 -36.75 43.88
N ALA A 91 -30.87 -36.65 42.84
CA ALA A 91 -29.42 -36.96 42.89
C ALA A 91 -28.59 -35.69 42.77
N ILE A 92 -27.40 -35.70 43.37
CA ILE A 92 -26.33 -34.69 43.15
C ILE A 92 -25.23 -35.44 42.39
N VAL A 93 -24.92 -34.98 41.19
CA VAL A 93 -23.81 -35.44 40.35
C VAL A 93 -22.63 -34.49 40.52
N GLN A 94 -21.47 -35.00 40.87
CA GLN A 94 -20.24 -34.24 41.08
C GLN A 94 -19.14 -34.70 40.12
N GLY A 95 -18.48 -33.77 39.40
CA GLY A 95 -17.31 -34.05 38.60
C GLY A 95 -16.06 -34.14 39.49
N MET A 96 -15.37 -35.26 39.43
CA MET A 96 -14.20 -35.57 40.31
C MET A 96 -12.87 -35.51 39.54
N ALA A 97 -12.87 -35.95 38.28
CA ALA A 97 -11.72 -35.90 37.37
C ALA A 97 -12.21 -35.71 35.92
N GLU A 98 -11.34 -35.17 35.06
CA GLU A 98 -11.61 -35.05 33.65
C GLU A 98 -11.81 -36.43 32.99
N GLY A 99 -12.83 -36.54 32.11
CA GLY A 99 -13.13 -37.79 31.41
C GLY A 99 -14.60 -37.96 31.15
N ASN A 100 -14.95 -39.16 30.66
CA ASN A 100 -16.31 -39.51 30.29
C ASN A 100 -16.74 -40.69 31.18
N THR A 101 -17.96 -40.64 31.72
CA THR A 101 -18.57 -41.73 32.45
C THR A 101 -20.07 -41.75 32.24
N ASN A 102 -20.72 -42.87 32.56
CA ASN A 102 -22.18 -42.93 32.60
C ASN A 102 -22.68 -43.27 34.01
N ILE A 103 -23.87 -42.70 34.31
CA ILE A 103 -24.58 -42.93 35.58
C ILE A 103 -25.96 -43.50 35.21
N ILE A 104 -26.25 -44.68 35.75
CA ILE A 104 -27.46 -45.41 35.48
C ILE A 104 -28.35 -45.41 36.76
N PHE A 105 -29.58 -44.96 36.63
CA PHE A 105 -30.59 -44.95 37.68
C PHE A 105 -31.56 -46.11 37.49
N LEU A 106 -31.72 -46.96 38.50
CA LEU A 106 -32.61 -48.14 38.46
C LEU A 106 -33.78 -47.99 39.42
N ASP A 107 -34.92 -48.53 39.03
CA ASP A 107 -36.14 -48.60 39.87
C ASP A 107 -36.12 -49.80 40.83
N ASP A 108 -37.15 -49.95 41.73
CA ASP A 108 -37.30 -51.04 42.65
C ASP A 108 -37.42 -52.43 41.97
N ALA A 109 -37.68 -52.47 40.65
CA ALA A 109 -37.76 -53.67 39.83
C ALA A 109 -36.47 -53.97 39.04
N GLY A 110 -35.40 -53.18 39.23
CA GLY A 110 -34.13 -53.31 38.54
C GLY A 110 -34.17 -52.82 37.07
N ARG A 111 -35.20 -52.06 36.63
CA ARG A 111 -35.31 -51.56 35.30
C ARG A 111 -34.62 -50.19 35.21
N THR A 112 -33.96 -49.93 34.08
CA THR A 112 -33.28 -48.64 33.83
C THR A 112 -34.30 -47.52 33.71
N MET A 113 -34.25 -46.56 34.60
CA MET A 113 -35.11 -45.40 34.64
C MET A 113 -34.50 -44.26 33.77
N SER A 114 -33.22 -44.01 33.86
CA SER A 114 -32.51 -43.05 33.05
C SER A 114 -31.00 -43.35 33.03
N VAL A 115 -30.33 -43.00 31.93
CA VAL A 115 -28.92 -43.06 31.78
C VAL A 115 -28.40 -41.63 31.55
N LEU A 116 -27.44 -41.19 32.35
CA LEU A 116 -26.76 -39.93 32.11
C LEU A 116 -25.34 -40.21 31.59
N ASP A 117 -25.03 -39.75 30.39
CA ASP A 117 -23.67 -39.71 29.88
C ASP A 117 -23.04 -38.41 30.36
N VAL A 118 -22.10 -38.51 31.27
CA VAL A 118 -21.45 -37.39 31.93
C VAL A 118 -20.07 -37.16 31.32
N VAL A 119 -19.85 -35.99 30.74
CA VAL A 119 -18.57 -35.52 30.29
C VAL A 119 -18.08 -34.49 31.31
N VAL A 120 -17.00 -34.79 32.02
CA VAL A 120 -16.38 -33.86 32.97
C VAL A 120 -15.25 -33.13 32.22
N VAL A 121 -15.44 -31.81 32.07
CA VAL A 121 -14.46 -30.95 31.39
C VAL A 121 -13.78 -30.01 32.36
N GLN A 122 -12.51 -29.73 32.09
CA GLN A 122 -11.78 -28.73 32.86
C GLN A 122 -12.27 -27.31 32.42
N PRO A 123 -12.70 -26.44 33.36
CA PRO A 123 -13.07 -25.08 33.00
C PRO A 123 -11.85 -24.36 32.42
N PRO A 124 -12.00 -23.57 31.32
CA PRO A 124 -10.90 -22.78 30.79
C PRO A 124 -10.32 -21.91 31.90
N LEU A 125 -9.00 -21.94 32.06
CA LEU A 125 -8.30 -21.19 33.09
C LEU A 125 -8.69 -19.71 33.05
N ALA A 126 -8.91 -19.11 34.21
CA ALA A 126 -9.31 -17.70 34.31
C ALA A 126 -8.35 -16.75 33.56
N VAL A 127 -7.08 -17.15 33.47
CA VAL A 127 -6.03 -16.43 32.75
C VAL A 127 -6.28 -16.42 31.23
N GLY A 128 -6.69 -17.54 30.64
CA GLY A 128 -6.99 -17.59 29.20
C GLY A 128 -8.17 -16.68 28.83
N ARG A 129 -9.23 -16.71 29.63
CA ARG A 129 -10.39 -15.79 29.43
C ARG A 129 -10.03 -14.33 29.65
N ALA A 130 -9.17 -14.02 30.61
CA ALA A 130 -8.69 -12.68 30.84
C ALA A 130 -7.82 -12.17 29.67
N LEU A 131 -6.98 -13.04 29.12
CA LEU A 131 -6.18 -12.74 27.92
C LEU A 131 -7.07 -12.51 26.69
N GLU A 132 -8.07 -13.38 26.45
CA GLU A 132 -9.03 -13.20 25.36
C GLU A 132 -9.78 -11.86 25.45
N ALA A 133 -10.31 -11.53 26.64
CA ALA A 133 -10.97 -10.23 26.87
C ALA A 133 -10.01 -9.04 26.68
N THR A 134 -8.73 -9.20 27.02
CA THR A 134 -7.72 -8.16 26.83
C THR A 134 -7.37 -8.00 25.36
N LEU A 135 -7.19 -9.10 24.62
CA LEU A 135 -6.92 -9.10 23.18
C LEU A 135 -8.07 -8.44 22.42
N ALA A 136 -9.32 -8.79 22.72
CA ALA A 136 -10.50 -8.17 22.08
C ALA A 136 -10.59 -6.64 22.30
N ARG A 137 -10.07 -6.15 23.43
CA ARG A 137 -10.03 -4.70 23.74
C ARG A 137 -8.85 -4.00 23.05
N VAL A 138 -7.68 -4.65 22.97
CA VAL A 138 -6.44 -4.04 22.45
C VAL A 138 -6.38 -4.11 20.93
N ILE A 139 -6.98 -5.16 20.33
CA ILE A 139 -7.01 -5.39 18.88
C ILE A 139 -8.48 -5.40 18.40
N PRO A 140 -9.09 -4.24 18.22
CA PRO A 140 -10.46 -4.13 17.77
C PRO A 140 -10.63 -4.71 16.35
N GLY A 141 -11.69 -5.48 16.13
CA GLY A 141 -11.95 -6.14 14.84
C GLY A 141 -11.28 -7.51 14.67
N SER A 142 -10.53 -7.99 15.66
CA SER A 142 -10.01 -9.36 15.71
C SER A 142 -11.03 -10.33 16.30
N ASN A 143 -10.98 -11.59 15.85
CA ASN A 143 -11.72 -12.68 16.45
C ASN A 143 -10.73 -13.75 16.93
N ILE A 144 -10.06 -13.46 18.05
CA ILE A 144 -9.04 -14.32 18.62
C ILE A 144 -9.65 -15.09 19.78
N LYS A 145 -9.49 -16.42 19.76
CA LYS A 145 -9.80 -17.31 20.87
C LYS A 145 -8.52 -17.83 21.50
N VAL A 146 -8.52 -17.94 22.80
CA VAL A 146 -7.38 -18.39 23.58
C VAL A 146 -7.74 -19.74 24.23
N GLU A 147 -7.10 -20.80 23.74
CA GLU A 147 -7.19 -22.11 24.33
C GLU A 147 -5.96 -22.34 25.24
N THR A 148 -6.22 -22.77 26.45
CA THR A 148 -5.16 -23.08 27.42
C THR A 148 -4.91 -24.56 27.40
N LEU A 149 -3.72 -25.00 27.03
CA LEU A 149 -3.29 -26.39 27.07
C LEU A 149 -2.55 -26.66 28.39
N GLY A 150 -3.14 -27.51 29.20
CA GLY A 150 -2.50 -28.17 30.32
C GLY A 150 -2.43 -27.35 31.61
N ASN A 151 -2.91 -27.99 32.67
CA ASN A 151 -2.43 -27.84 34.01
C ASN A 151 -1.53 -29.05 34.26
N SER A 152 -0.38 -29.11 33.58
CA SER A 152 0.57 -30.20 33.86
C SER A 152 1.30 -29.88 35.16
N THR A 153 1.00 -30.63 36.16
CA THR A 153 1.64 -30.61 37.48
C THR A 153 3.15 -30.90 37.47
N VAL A 154 3.77 -31.05 36.29
CA VAL A 154 5.18 -31.40 36.13
C VAL A 154 6.09 -30.18 35.97
N ASN A 155 5.63 -29.05 35.42
CA ASN A 155 6.50 -27.88 35.18
C ASN A 155 5.90 -26.50 35.50
N ASP A 156 4.69 -26.41 36.01
CA ASP A 156 3.98 -25.16 36.37
C ASP A 156 3.91 -24.09 35.22
N LYS A 157 4.14 -24.52 33.97
CA LYS A 157 4.12 -23.67 32.80
C LYS A 157 2.74 -23.67 32.12
N LEU A 158 2.26 -22.48 31.80
CA LEU A 158 1.00 -22.25 31.14
C LEU A 158 1.25 -22.16 29.65
N TYR A 159 0.64 -23.02 28.84
CA TYR A 159 0.71 -22.96 27.37
C TYR A 159 -0.58 -22.41 26.82
N PHE A 160 -0.46 -21.48 25.88
CA PHE A 160 -1.58 -20.91 25.14
C PHE A 160 -1.54 -21.34 23.67
N VAL A 161 -2.70 -21.69 23.13
CA VAL A 161 -2.92 -21.80 21.70
C VAL A 161 -3.86 -20.67 21.30
N LEU A 162 -3.37 -19.79 20.45
CA LEU A 162 -4.15 -18.69 19.88
C LEU A 162 -4.76 -19.17 18.57
N THR A 163 -6.10 -19.07 18.44
CA THR A 163 -6.83 -19.42 17.23
C THR A 163 -7.68 -18.25 16.79
N GLY A 164 -7.99 -18.16 15.49
CA GLY A 164 -8.90 -17.14 14.97
C GLY A 164 -8.31 -16.27 13.89
N THR A 165 -8.82 -15.04 13.75
CA THR A 165 -8.48 -14.16 12.63
C THR A 165 -8.18 -12.74 13.07
N VAL A 166 -7.22 -12.10 12.39
CA VAL A 166 -6.85 -10.69 12.58
C VAL A 166 -6.79 -9.97 11.22
N LEU A 167 -6.83 -8.64 11.26
CA LEU A 167 -6.82 -7.83 10.03
C LEU A 167 -5.41 -7.59 9.49
N THR A 168 -4.39 -7.47 10.36
CA THR A 168 -3.02 -7.14 9.95
C THR A 168 -1.98 -8.10 10.54
N ALA A 169 -0.82 -8.20 9.89
CA ALA A 169 0.30 -8.97 10.40
C ALA A 169 0.88 -8.36 11.70
N GLU A 170 0.74 -7.05 11.88
CA GLU A 170 1.14 -6.37 13.11
C GLU A 170 0.25 -6.78 14.29
N ASP A 171 -1.06 -6.91 14.07
CA ASP A 171 -2.01 -7.37 15.09
C ASP A 171 -1.72 -8.81 15.52
N LYS A 172 -1.37 -9.68 14.55
CA LYS A 172 -0.92 -11.04 14.83
C LYS A 172 0.30 -11.05 15.74
N ALA A 173 1.36 -10.33 15.38
CA ALA A 173 2.58 -10.24 16.17
C ALA A 173 2.32 -9.66 17.57
N ARG A 174 1.42 -8.68 17.68
CA ARG A 174 1.03 -8.09 18.97
C ARG A 174 0.27 -9.08 19.84
N ALA A 175 -0.66 -9.85 19.26
CA ALA A 175 -1.40 -10.89 19.99
C ALA A 175 -0.46 -11.98 20.50
N GLU A 176 0.47 -12.43 19.68
CA GLU A 176 1.49 -13.42 20.04
C GLU A 176 2.40 -12.91 21.16
N ALA A 177 2.91 -11.68 21.04
CA ALA A 177 3.77 -11.09 22.06
C ALA A 177 3.06 -10.95 23.42
N MET A 178 1.76 -10.61 23.42
CA MET A 178 0.96 -10.55 24.66
C MET A 178 0.75 -11.91 25.29
N ALA A 179 0.48 -12.94 24.49
CA ALA A 179 0.31 -14.30 24.99
C ALA A 179 1.62 -14.86 25.59
N TRP A 180 2.73 -14.65 24.90
CA TRP A 180 4.06 -15.11 25.35
C TRP A 180 4.54 -14.37 26.61
N ALA A 181 4.23 -13.09 26.72
CA ALA A 181 4.55 -12.32 27.94
C ALA A 181 3.84 -12.86 29.21
N ILE A 182 2.68 -13.53 29.03
CA ILE A 182 1.92 -14.12 30.14
C ILE A 182 2.34 -15.58 30.39
N SER A 183 2.77 -16.31 29.36
CA SER A 183 3.16 -17.72 29.47
C SER A 183 4.54 -17.93 30.04
N ASP A 184 5.35 -16.89 30.23
CA ASP A 184 6.76 -16.94 30.66
C ASP A 184 7.63 -17.89 29.81
N SER A 185 7.18 -18.12 28.55
CA SER A 185 7.87 -19.00 27.61
C SER A 185 7.88 -18.34 26.23
N GLU A 186 8.99 -17.70 25.86
CA GLU A 186 9.19 -17.20 24.51
C GLU A 186 9.18 -18.35 23.51
N GLY A 187 8.14 -18.40 22.66
CA GLY A 187 8.10 -19.27 21.48
C GLY A 187 7.55 -20.69 21.69
N GLU A 188 7.12 -21.09 22.89
CA GLU A 188 6.55 -22.43 23.13
C GLU A 188 5.02 -22.51 23.02
N GLY A 189 4.34 -21.39 22.69
CA GLY A 189 2.90 -21.34 22.41
C GLY A 189 2.58 -21.56 20.93
N GLY A 190 1.50 -22.25 20.62
CA GLY A 190 0.99 -22.40 19.25
C GLY A 190 0.17 -21.20 18.82
N SER A 191 0.50 -20.57 17.68
CA SER A 191 -0.35 -19.55 17.05
C SER A 191 -0.90 -20.07 15.74
N LEU A 192 -2.23 -20.21 15.68
CA LEU A 192 -3.00 -20.56 14.48
C LEU A 192 -3.85 -19.36 14.01
N ILE A 193 -3.37 -18.13 14.31
CA ILE A 193 -4.03 -16.90 13.88
C ILE A 193 -3.80 -16.70 12.38
N GLU A 194 -4.89 -16.52 11.64
CA GLU A 194 -4.88 -16.21 10.22
C GLU A 194 -5.11 -14.71 10.00
N VAL A 195 -4.38 -14.12 9.04
CA VAL A 195 -4.53 -12.72 8.63
C VAL A 195 -5.48 -12.65 7.43
N ILE A 196 -6.67 -12.03 7.63
CA ILE A 196 -7.73 -11.97 6.61
C ILE A 196 -7.82 -10.61 5.88
N GLY A 197 -7.09 -9.58 6.34
CA GLY A 197 -7.09 -8.26 5.72
C GLY A 197 -6.31 -8.22 4.40
N PRO A 198 -6.48 -7.16 3.60
CA PRO A 198 -5.70 -6.96 2.40
C PRO A 198 -4.22 -6.81 2.78
N GLN A 199 -3.39 -7.71 2.27
CA GLN A 199 -1.96 -7.75 2.60
C GLN A 199 -1.08 -7.15 1.51
N GLN A 200 -1.66 -6.78 0.36
CA GLN A 200 -0.92 -6.25 -0.78
C GLN A 200 -1.08 -4.74 -0.86
N VAL A 201 0.07 -4.07 -0.97
CA VAL A 201 0.17 -2.63 -1.13
C VAL A 201 0.82 -2.35 -2.47
N MET A 202 0.12 -1.62 -3.33
CA MET A 202 0.68 -1.06 -4.55
C MET A 202 1.19 0.34 -4.24
N LEU A 203 2.44 0.60 -4.57
CA LEU A 203 3.02 1.93 -4.50
C LEU A 203 3.11 2.54 -5.89
N GLN A 204 2.53 3.71 -6.06
CA GLN A 204 2.73 4.57 -7.22
C GLN A 204 3.66 5.70 -6.85
N VAL A 205 4.79 5.79 -7.54
CA VAL A 205 5.72 6.92 -7.42
C VAL A 205 5.59 7.79 -8.66
N THR A 206 5.59 9.09 -8.48
CA THR A 206 5.60 10.06 -9.59
C THR A 206 6.80 10.97 -9.45
N VAL A 207 7.74 10.86 -10.38
CA VAL A 207 8.89 11.75 -10.50
C VAL A 207 8.61 12.72 -11.64
N SER A 208 8.50 14.00 -11.34
CA SER A 208 8.24 15.06 -12.32
C SER A 208 9.32 16.12 -12.25
N GLU A 209 9.97 16.40 -13.38
CA GLU A 209 10.98 17.43 -13.51
C GLU A 209 10.66 18.34 -14.69
N ILE A 210 10.80 19.63 -14.49
CA ILE A 210 10.77 20.64 -15.55
C ILE A 210 12.08 21.41 -15.48
N ARG A 211 12.78 21.45 -16.63
CA ARG A 211 13.97 22.28 -16.81
C ARG A 211 13.70 23.32 -17.88
N ARG A 212 14.05 24.56 -17.60
CA ARG A 212 13.95 25.70 -18.54
C ARG A 212 15.31 26.34 -18.67
N ASP A 213 15.77 26.47 -19.91
CA ASP A 213 17.04 27.10 -20.23
C ASP A 213 16.77 28.32 -21.13
N VAL A 214 17.26 29.47 -20.73
CA VAL A 214 17.17 30.71 -21.51
C VAL A 214 18.59 31.26 -21.66
N ALA A 215 19.03 31.39 -22.90
CA ALA A 215 20.32 32.03 -23.24
C ALA A 215 20.02 33.19 -24.18
N LYS A 216 20.51 34.38 -23.82
CA LYS A 216 20.45 35.59 -24.64
C LYS A 216 21.84 36.19 -24.78
N GLN A 217 22.23 36.47 -26.01
CA GLN A 217 23.47 37.12 -26.31
C GLN A 217 23.20 38.25 -27.29
N LEU A 218 23.65 39.43 -26.92
CA LEU A 218 23.51 40.64 -27.77
C LEU A 218 24.79 41.44 -27.60
N GLY A 219 25.50 41.68 -28.73
CA GLY A 219 26.70 42.47 -28.71
C GLY A 219 27.23 42.81 -30.10
N ILE A 220 28.13 43.73 -30.11
CA ILE A 220 28.91 44.10 -31.30
C ILE A 220 30.36 43.71 -31.04
N ASN A 221 30.88 42.83 -31.90
CA ASN A 221 32.30 42.48 -31.87
C ASN A 221 33.05 43.37 -32.86
N LEU A 222 34.01 44.09 -32.37
CA LEU A 222 34.92 44.85 -33.14
C LEU A 222 36.29 44.17 -33.20
N SER A 223 36.77 43.93 -34.39
CA SER A 223 38.16 43.51 -34.61
C SER A 223 38.80 44.41 -35.66
N GLY A 224 40.04 44.67 -35.50
CA GLY A 224 40.75 45.50 -36.47
C GLY A 224 42.24 45.22 -36.50
N THR A 225 42.84 45.52 -37.64
CA THR A 225 44.28 45.49 -37.85
C THR A 225 44.74 46.83 -38.38
N ALA A 226 45.74 47.44 -37.73
CA ALA A 226 46.38 48.64 -38.21
C ALA A 226 47.83 48.28 -38.60
N THR A 227 48.20 48.59 -39.84
CA THR A 227 49.52 48.33 -40.33
C THR A 227 50.30 49.70 -40.44
N ILE A 228 51.35 49.81 -39.62
CA ILE A 228 52.23 51.00 -39.62
C ILE A 228 53.61 50.53 -40.02
N GLY A 229 54.01 50.78 -41.28
CA GLY A 229 55.26 50.28 -41.86
C GLY A 229 55.25 48.74 -41.93
N ASN A 230 56.20 48.06 -41.30
CA ASN A 230 56.28 46.60 -41.21
C ASN A 230 55.65 46.00 -39.95
N VAL A 231 55.00 46.85 -39.13
CA VAL A 231 54.37 46.39 -37.88
C VAL A 231 52.85 46.35 -38.07
N SER A 232 52.23 45.20 -37.83
CA SER A 232 50.79 45.05 -37.78
C SER A 232 50.32 44.91 -36.31
N LEU A 233 49.47 45.83 -35.90
CA LEU A 233 48.79 45.80 -34.60
C LEU A 233 47.31 45.32 -34.79
N GLY A 234 46.97 44.18 -34.19
CA GLY A 234 45.62 43.69 -34.23
C GLY A 234 44.93 43.85 -32.87
N PHE A 235 43.66 44.18 -32.87
CA PHE A 235 42.82 44.10 -31.70
C PHE A 235 41.56 43.27 -32.00
N ASN A 236 41.05 42.53 -31.01
CA ASN A 236 39.80 41.80 -31.09
C ASN A 236 39.04 41.97 -29.78
N SER A 237 37.77 42.42 -29.84
CA SER A 237 36.99 42.73 -28.65
C SER A 237 36.32 41.50 -28.02
N SER A 238 36.08 40.43 -28.77
CA SER A 238 35.59 39.17 -28.23
C SER A 238 35.72 38.01 -29.22
N GLN A 239 35.71 36.79 -28.69
CA GLN A 239 35.72 35.56 -29.46
C GLN A 239 34.28 35.09 -29.68
N ALA A 240 33.83 35.04 -30.95
CA ALA A 240 32.46 34.63 -31.30
C ALA A 240 32.21 33.14 -31.02
N PRO A 241 31.15 32.74 -30.29
CA PRO A 241 30.71 31.36 -30.25
C PRO A 241 30.21 30.89 -31.63
N GLN A 242 30.45 29.63 -31.96
CA GLN A 242 29.92 29.02 -33.20
C GLN A 242 28.41 28.98 -33.18
N GLY A 243 27.73 29.33 -34.28
CA GLY A 243 26.27 29.19 -34.47
C GLY A 243 25.43 30.44 -34.22
N THR A 244 26.05 31.60 -34.01
CA THR A 244 25.36 32.89 -33.90
C THR A 244 25.10 33.52 -35.27
N PHE A 245 23.92 34.13 -35.44
CA PHE A 245 23.69 35.00 -36.57
C PHE A 245 24.64 36.21 -36.46
N SER A 246 25.59 36.30 -37.36
CA SER A 246 26.53 37.40 -37.41
C SER A 246 26.39 38.10 -38.75
N GLY A 247 25.93 39.34 -38.72
CA GLY A 247 26.04 40.27 -39.85
C GLY A 247 27.25 41.16 -39.61
N GLY A 248 28.22 41.16 -40.50
CA GLY A 248 29.42 41.97 -40.34
C GLY A 248 29.83 42.68 -41.65
N GLY A 249 30.46 43.81 -41.52
CA GLY A 249 31.06 44.53 -42.61
C GLY A 249 32.52 44.84 -42.30
N SER A 250 33.39 44.87 -43.33
CA SER A 250 34.77 45.32 -43.21
C SER A 250 34.85 46.72 -43.80
N PHE A 251 35.44 47.64 -43.06
CA PHE A 251 35.62 49.01 -43.45
C PHE A 251 37.12 49.30 -43.58
N PRO A 252 37.67 49.31 -44.81
CA PRO A 252 39.05 49.70 -45.02
C PRO A 252 39.21 51.24 -44.94
N MET A 253 40.05 51.71 -44.05
CA MET A 253 40.36 53.12 -43.86
C MET A 253 41.86 53.35 -43.91
N GLY A 254 42.40 53.43 -45.12
CA GLY A 254 43.81 53.51 -45.34
C GLY A 254 44.54 52.22 -44.88
N ASN A 255 45.49 52.39 -43.97
CA ASN A 255 46.27 51.26 -43.40
C ASN A 255 45.60 50.60 -42.21
N VAL A 256 44.31 50.91 -41.95
CA VAL A 256 43.49 50.32 -40.89
C VAL A 256 42.34 49.55 -41.51
N GLN A 257 42.24 48.23 -41.20
CA GLN A 257 41.05 47.42 -41.46
C GLN A 257 40.25 47.26 -40.18
N LEU A 258 39.01 47.73 -40.21
CA LEU A 258 38.07 47.57 -39.12
C LEU A 258 36.96 46.61 -39.54
N ASN A 259 36.76 45.53 -38.81
CA ASN A 259 35.66 44.61 -39.00
C ASN A 259 34.69 44.75 -37.79
N ALA A 260 33.42 45.02 -38.08
CA ALA A 260 32.38 45.09 -37.09
C ALA A 260 31.36 43.99 -37.39
N SER A 261 31.04 43.16 -36.40
CA SER A 261 30.02 42.15 -36.49
C SER A 261 28.99 42.32 -35.38
N LEU A 262 27.70 42.31 -35.71
CA LEU A 262 26.59 42.30 -34.79
C LEU A 262 26.21 40.83 -34.50
N GLN A 263 26.17 40.47 -33.22
CA GLN A 263 25.70 39.17 -32.75
C GLN A 263 24.40 39.33 -31.98
N ALA A 264 23.38 38.64 -32.38
CA ALA A 264 22.10 38.55 -31.66
C ALA A 264 21.63 37.11 -31.65
N LEU A 265 21.53 36.55 -30.46
CA LEU A 265 21.05 35.17 -30.23
C LEU A 265 20.09 35.18 -29.08
N GLU A 266 18.92 34.55 -29.28
CA GLU A 266 18.02 34.14 -28.20
C GLU A 266 17.67 32.67 -28.38
N ASN A 267 18.03 31.85 -27.38
CA ASN A 267 17.72 30.44 -27.34
C ASN A 267 16.88 30.16 -26.09
N ARG A 268 15.78 29.45 -26.27
CA ARG A 268 14.90 29.02 -25.18
C ARG A 268 14.67 27.53 -25.32
N GLY A 269 15.04 26.78 -24.30
CA GLY A 269 14.80 25.34 -24.18
C GLY A 269 13.88 25.03 -23.02
N ALA A 270 13.03 24.01 -23.19
CA ALA A 270 12.26 23.44 -22.10
C ALA A 270 12.31 21.92 -22.22
N LEU A 271 12.60 21.23 -21.13
CA LEU A 271 12.59 19.79 -20.99
C LEU A 271 11.60 19.43 -19.88
N ARG A 272 10.72 18.47 -20.17
CA ARG A 272 9.84 17.87 -19.17
C ARG A 272 10.11 16.38 -19.07
N LEU A 273 10.44 15.92 -17.88
CA LEU A 273 10.56 14.51 -17.53
C LEU A 273 9.37 14.13 -16.63
N LEU A 274 8.73 13.02 -16.95
CA LEU A 274 7.70 12.40 -16.11
C LEU A 274 7.91 10.90 -16.11
N ALA A 275 8.15 10.34 -14.92
CA ALA A 275 8.26 8.88 -14.72
C ALA A 275 7.30 8.47 -13.60
N GLN A 276 6.51 7.41 -13.84
CA GLN A 276 5.52 6.92 -12.90
C GLN A 276 5.65 5.40 -12.71
N PRO A 277 6.69 4.91 -12.02
CA PRO A 277 6.77 3.50 -11.70
C PRO A 277 5.68 3.11 -10.68
N THR A 278 5.11 1.92 -10.89
CA THR A 278 4.15 1.28 -9.99
C THR A 278 4.61 -0.13 -9.69
N LEU A 279 4.54 -0.53 -8.42
CA LEU A 279 4.94 -1.86 -8.00
C LEU A 279 4.08 -2.30 -6.82
N THR A 280 3.74 -3.60 -6.76
CA THR A 280 2.95 -4.18 -5.68
C THR A 280 3.81 -5.10 -4.84
N ALA A 281 3.69 -5.00 -3.52
CA ALA A 281 4.36 -5.84 -2.55
C ALA A 281 3.41 -6.30 -1.45
N MET A 282 3.71 -7.44 -0.83
CA MET A 282 3.04 -7.86 0.41
C MET A 282 3.53 -7.02 1.59
N SER A 283 2.64 -6.77 2.55
CA SER A 283 2.99 -6.09 3.80
C SER A 283 4.17 -6.79 4.50
N GLY A 284 5.22 -6.02 4.82
CA GLY A 284 6.46 -6.50 5.44
C GLY A 284 7.51 -7.04 4.47
N GLN A 285 7.20 -7.23 3.18
CA GLN A 285 8.14 -7.74 2.17
C GLN A 285 8.70 -6.61 1.32
N THR A 286 9.98 -6.73 0.94
CA THR A 286 10.63 -5.80 0.03
C THR A 286 10.35 -6.20 -1.42
N ALA A 287 10.06 -5.22 -2.26
CA ALA A 287 9.92 -5.39 -3.70
C ALA A 287 10.81 -4.41 -4.45
N GLU A 288 11.40 -4.87 -5.55
CA GLU A 288 12.34 -4.13 -6.38
C GLU A 288 11.88 -4.15 -7.84
N PHE A 289 11.99 -3.01 -8.50
CA PHE A 289 11.64 -2.82 -9.90
C PHE A 289 12.65 -1.91 -10.56
N LEU A 290 13.22 -2.36 -11.68
CA LEU A 290 14.15 -1.59 -12.50
C LEU A 290 13.74 -1.70 -13.97
N VAL A 291 13.55 -0.56 -14.61
CA VAL A 291 13.31 -0.46 -16.06
C VAL A 291 14.31 0.51 -16.66
N GLY A 292 15.15 0.01 -17.53
CA GLY A 292 16.22 0.78 -18.15
C GLY A 292 17.16 -0.10 -18.96
N GLY A 293 18.44 0.20 -18.89
CA GLY A 293 19.51 -0.54 -19.54
C GLY A 293 20.75 -0.60 -18.68
N GLU A 294 21.82 -1.07 -19.25
CA GLU A 294 23.14 -1.11 -18.61
C GLU A 294 24.13 -0.25 -19.39
N PHE A 295 24.97 0.46 -18.66
CA PHE A 295 25.97 1.33 -19.20
C PHE A 295 27.38 0.73 -18.92
N PRO A 296 28.20 0.46 -19.97
CA PRO A 296 29.53 -0.11 -19.81
C PRO A 296 30.52 0.96 -19.33
N ILE A 297 31.20 0.70 -18.22
CA ILE A 297 32.33 1.47 -17.73
C ILE A 297 33.60 0.68 -18.00
N THR A 298 34.49 1.21 -18.82
CA THR A 298 35.77 0.60 -19.14
C THR A 298 36.86 1.17 -18.23
N THR A 299 37.51 0.30 -17.48
CA THR A 299 38.72 0.61 -16.71
C THR A 299 39.92 -0.11 -17.32
N THR A 300 40.97 0.61 -17.63
CA THR A 300 42.23 0.03 -18.15
C THR A 300 43.27 0.11 -17.05
N ASP A 301 43.79 -1.04 -16.66
CA ASP A 301 44.91 -1.14 -15.72
C ASP A 301 46.08 -1.89 -16.40
N ASN A 302 47.20 -2.13 -15.65
CA ASN A 302 48.38 -2.83 -16.15
C ASN A 302 48.10 -4.30 -16.56
N ASN A 303 46.93 -4.88 -16.21
CA ASN A 303 46.55 -6.26 -16.52
C ASN A 303 45.53 -6.36 -17.69
N GLY A 304 45.08 -5.22 -18.21
CA GLY A 304 44.15 -5.19 -19.35
C GLY A 304 42.98 -4.23 -19.19
N THR A 305 42.02 -4.32 -20.10
CA THR A 305 40.81 -3.53 -20.07
C THR A 305 39.68 -4.36 -19.44
N HIS A 306 39.12 -3.89 -18.35
CA HIS A 306 37.97 -4.45 -17.68
C HIS A 306 36.71 -3.62 -17.99
N VAL A 307 35.61 -4.32 -18.30
CA VAL A 307 34.32 -3.67 -18.55
C VAL A 307 33.38 -4.05 -17.41
N THR A 308 32.88 -3.02 -16.70
CA THR A 308 31.86 -3.17 -15.67
C THR A 308 30.56 -2.54 -16.16
N TYR A 309 29.45 -3.28 -16.12
CA TYR A 309 28.14 -2.77 -16.49
C TYR A 309 27.47 -2.16 -15.27
N LYS A 310 26.97 -0.92 -15.41
CA LYS A 310 26.21 -0.23 -14.38
C LYS A 310 24.78 0.01 -14.85
N PRO A 311 23.76 -0.48 -14.10
CA PRO A 311 22.37 -0.27 -14.49
C PRO A 311 22.00 1.21 -14.42
N TYR A 312 21.12 1.63 -15.32
CA TYR A 312 20.49 2.95 -15.34
C TYR A 312 19.03 2.81 -15.75
N GLY A 313 18.21 3.80 -15.43
CA GLY A 313 16.79 3.84 -15.74
C GLY A 313 15.94 4.30 -14.56
N VAL A 314 14.71 3.82 -14.50
CA VAL A 314 13.78 4.07 -13.41
C VAL A 314 13.85 2.91 -12.42
N GLU A 315 14.23 3.22 -11.19
CA GLU A 315 14.41 2.26 -10.09
C GLU A 315 13.41 2.56 -8.97
N LEU A 316 12.76 1.53 -8.47
CA LEU A 316 11.87 1.61 -7.32
C LEU A 316 12.09 0.38 -6.44
N ASN A 317 12.54 0.62 -5.23
CA ASN A 317 12.66 -0.37 -4.18
C ASN A 317 11.85 0.13 -2.97
N PHE A 318 10.96 -0.70 -2.44
CA PHE A 318 10.16 -0.30 -1.29
C PHE A 318 9.74 -1.49 -0.44
N ARG A 319 9.47 -1.20 0.84
CA ARG A 319 8.91 -2.15 1.79
C ARG A 319 7.72 -1.51 2.50
N PRO A 320 6.50 -1.96 2.20
CA PRO A 320 5.29 -1.48 2.87
C PRO A 320 5.04 -2.26 4.15
N VAL A 321 4.48 -1.60 5.17
CA VAL A 321 3.94 -2.25 6.37
C VAL A 321 2.57 -1.65 6.66
N LEU A 322 1.53 -2.48 6.57
CA LEU A 322 0.18 -2.09 6.94
C LEU A 322 0.04 -2.11 8.45
N ARG A 323 -0.24 -0.94 9.03
CA ARG A 323 -0.43 -0.74 10.46
C ARG A 323 -1.87 -1.08 10.89
N SER A 324 -2.04 -1.41 12.16
CA SER A 324 -3.36 -1.68 12.77
C SER A 324 -4.34 -0.51 12.69
N ASN A 325 -3.84 0.73 12.57
CA ASN A 325 -4.64 1.94 12.39
C ASN A 325 -5.10 2.17 10.93
N GLY A 326 -4.81 1.24 10.01
CA GLY A 326 -5.10 1.36 8.58
C GLY A 326 -4.13 2.24 7.79
N MET A 327 -3.10 2.80 8.44
CA MET A 327 -2.04 3.54 7.76
C MET A 327 -1.03 2.58 7.12
N VAL A 328 -0.36 3.04 6.08
CA VAL A 328 0.73 2.31 5.43
C VAL A 328 2.04 3.01 5.75
N ALA A 329 2.91 2.34 6.48
CA ALA A 329 4.30 2.75 6.64
C ALA A 329 5.11 2.23 5.45
N LEU A 330 5.94 3.08 4.86
CA LEU A 330 6.67 2.82 3.63
C LEU A 330 8.14 3.17 3.84
N ASP A 331 9.03 2.20 3.64
CA ASP A 331 10.45 2.45 3.42
C ASP A 331 10.67 2.47 1.90
N ILE A 332 11.11 3.60 1.36
CA ILE A 332 11.17 3.84 -0.09
C ILE A 332 12.60 4.22 -0.47
N ASP A 333 13.10 3.58 -1.53
CA ASP A 333 14.33 3.96 -2.23
C ASP A 333 14.00 3.98 -3.72
N THR A 334 13.96 5.16 -4.32
CA THR A 334 13.55 5.33 -5.72
C THR A 334 14.44 6.34 -6.42
N GLY A 335 14.65 6.11 -7.71
CA GLY A 335 15.48 6.99 -8.50
C GLY A 335 15.21 6.89 -9.99
N VAL A 336 15.61 7.95 -10.69
CA VAL A 336 15.64 8.03 -12.14
C VAL A 336 17.04 8.39 -12.57
N SER A 337 17.63 7.57 -13.43
CA SER A 337 18.95 7.82 -13.99
C SER A 337 18.91 7.78 -15.51
N GLU A 338 19.63 8.70 -16.14
CA GLU A 338 19.70 8.89 -17.58
C GLU A 338 21.14 9.05 -18.03
N VAL A 339 21.51 8.41 -19.12
CA VAL A 339 22.83 8.60 -19.77
C VAL A 339 22.78 9.89 -20.59
N GLN A 340 23.70 10.80 -20.38
CA GLN A 340 23.81 12.01 -21.20
C GLN A 340 24.34 11.68 -22.60
N ALA A 341 23.61 12.09 -23.63
CA ALA A 341 24.02 11.88 -25.00
C ALA A 341 25.40 12.51 -25.30
N GLY A 342 26.32 11.73 -25.84
CA GLY A 342 27.67 12.18 -26.20
C GLY A 342 28.64 12.33 -25.00
N SER A 343 28.24 11.87 -23.80
CA SER A 343 29.06 11.90 -22.59
C SER A 343 28.98 10.55 -21.87
N TYR A 344 30.04 10.19 -21.14
CA TYR A 344 30.01 9.06 -20.20
C TYR A 344 29.41 9.44 -18.84
N ALA A 345 28.74 10.58 -18.76
CA ALA A 345 28.11 11.04 -17.53
C ALA A 345 26.72 10.45 -17.35
N LEU A 346 26.42 10.01 -16.14
CA LEU A 346 25.11 9.56 -15.70
C LEU A 346 24.46 10.65 -14.85
N SER A 347 23.31 11.16 -15.28
CA SER A 347 22.47 12.04 -14.46
C SER A 347 21.57 11.20 -13.60
N ARG A 348 21.61 11.35 -12.26
CA ARG A 348 20.83 10.57 -11.32
C ARG A 348 20.05 11.49 -10.38
N ARG A 349 18.79 11.13 -10.13
CA ARG A 349 17.90 11.74 -9.15
C ARG A 349 17.37 10.62 -8.30
N ASP A 350 17.75 10.57 -7.05
CA ASP A 350 17.33 9.53 -6.12
C ASP A 350 16.86 10.13 -4.80
N VAL A 351 15.93 9.44 -4.16
CA VAL A 351 15.42 9.74 -2.83
C VAL A 351 15.25 8.46 -2.04
N LYS A 352 15.72 8.49 -0.80
CA LYS A 352 15.57 7.42 0.16
C LYS A 352 14.93 7.99 1.42
N THR A 353 13.77 7.46 1.82
CA THR A 353 13.01 7.97 2.95
C THR A 353 12.09 6.93 3.53
N SER A 354 11.63 7.18 4.76
CA SER A 354 10.57 6.39 5.41
C SER A 354 9.43 7.33 5.78
N VAL A 355 8.21 6.98 5.39
CA VAL A 355 7.00 7.79 5.59
C VAL A 355 5.82 6.91 5.96
N GLU A 356 4.81 7.50 6.60
CA GLU A 356 3.56 6.83 6.93
C GLU A 356 2.38 7.70 6.45
N LEU A 357 1.46 7.08 5.68
CA LEU A 357 0.32 7.80 5.12
C LEU A 357 -0.89 6.85 4.90
N PRO A 358 -2.13 7.40 4.88
CA PRO A 358 -3.29 6.59 4.60
C PRO A 358 -3.32 6.14 3.13
N PRO A 359 -3.87 4.95 2.82
CA PRO A 359 -4.06 4.49 1.45
C PRO A 359 -4.84 5.50 0.61
N GLY A 360 -4.44 5.67 -0.67
CA GLY A 360 -5.05 6.62 -1.60
C GLY A 360 -4.60 8.08 -1.42
N SER A 361 -3.81 8.40 -0.39
CA SER A 361 -3.30 9.75 -0.18
C SER A 361 -1.93 9.94 -0.81
N THR A 362 -1.69 11.13 -1.38
CA THR A 362 -0.42 11.48 -2.02
C THR A 362 0.41 12.38 -1.12
N LEU A 363 1.68 12.04 -0.99
CA LEU A 363 2.66 12.82 -0.24
C LEU A 363 3.84 13.20 -1.14
N ALA A 364 4.28 14.46 -1.07
CA ALA A 364 5.55 14.88 -1.66
C ALA A 364 6.69 14.49 -0.71
N ILE A 365 7.52 13.54 -1.15
CA ILE A 365 8.64 13.02 -0.35
C ILE A 365 9.96 13.73 -0.65
N GLY A 366 10.04 14.45 -1.76
CA GLY A 366 11.21 15.21 -2.15
C GLY A 366 10.91 16.23 -3.23
N GLY A 367 11.76 17.23 -3.33
CA GLY A 367 11.68 18.23 -4.37
C GLY A 367 12.96 19.07 -4.43
N LEU A 368 13.19 19.71 -5.57
CA LEU A 368 14.29 20.61 -5.80
C LEU A 368 13.81 21.79 -6.65
N LEU A 369 14.17 22.98 -6.24
CA LEU A 369 14.13 24.19 -7.06
C LEU A 369 15.55 24.70 -7.16
N ASP A 370 16.15 24.63 -8.35
CA ASP A 370 17.48 25.17 -8.65
C ASP A 370 17.35 26.25 -9.72
N GLU A 371 17.74 27.46 -9.41
CA GLU A 371 17.78 28.58 -10.31
C GLU A 371 19.18 29.17 -10.37
N ARG A 372 19.73 29.19 -11.57
CA ARG A 372 21.05 29.74 -11.87
C ARG A 372 20.93 30.81 -12.91
N THR A 373 21.25 32.03 -12.54
CA THR A 373 21.27 33.16 -13.44
C THR A 373 22.70 33.70 -13.52
N SER A 374 23.23 33.79 -14.74
CA SER A 374 24.53 34.37 -15.05
C SER A 374 24.39 35.52 -16.03
N ARG A 375 25.05 36.61 -15.77
CA ARG A 375 25.15 37.72 -16.69
C ARG A 375 26.62 38.12 -16.81
N ALA A 376 27.13 38.09 -18.03
CA ALA A 376 28.49 38.57 -18.37
C ALA A 376 28.37 39.79 -19.27
N LEU A 377 29.22 40.74 -19.03
CA LEU A 377 29.34 41.96 -19.83
C LEU A 377 30.83 42.14 -20.25
N ASP A 378 31.09 41.97 -21.52
CA ASP A 378 32.37 42.19 -22.13
C ASP A 378 32.37 43.54 -22.84
N GLN A 379 33.31 44.41 -22.50
CA GLN A 379 33.36 45.75 -23.09
C GLN A 379 34.78 46.22 -23.38
N VAL A 380 34.92 47.10 -24.38
CA VAL A 380 36.20 47.76 -24.65
C VAL A 380 36.46 48.81 -23.57
N PRO A 381 37.62 48.73 -22.86
CA PRO A 381 37.93 49.70 -21.80
C PRO A 381 37.87 51.15 -22.29
N GLY A 382 37.14 52.01 -21.55
CA GLY A 382 36.98 53.40 -21.86
C GLY A 382 35.82 53.66 -22.82
N LEU A 383 35.70 52.97 -23.94
CA LEU A 383 34.66 53.19 -24.98
C LEU A 383 33.30 52.55 -24.54
N GLY A 384 33.33 51.44 -23.88
CA GLY A 384 32.11 50.77 -23.38
C GLY A 384 31.31 51.58 -22.37
N ASN A 385 31.94 52.55 -21.69
CA ASN A 385 31.30 53.38 -20.68
C ASN A 385 30.66 54.65 -21.19
N ILE A 386 30.81 54.96 -22.49
CA ILE A 386 30.21 56.16 -23.10
C ILE A 386 28.67 56.04 -23.10
N PRO A 387 27.92 57.04 -22.59
CA PRO A 387 26.47 57.02 -22.65
C PRO A 387 25.97 56.88 -24.11
N ILE A 388 24.97 56.00 -24.32
CA ILE A 388 24.35 55.70 -25.62
C ILE A 388 25.31 54.99 -26.58
N LEU A 389 26.45 55.58 -26.93
CA LEU A 389 27.39 55.02 -27.89
C LEU A 389 28.16 53.78 -27.32
N GLY A 390 28.30 53.66 -26.03
CA GLY A 390 28.99 52.50 -25.39
C GLY A 390 28.33 51.16 -25.69
N ALA A 391 27.04 51.17 -26.09
CA ALA A 391 26.34 49.96 -26.53
C ALA A 391 26.98 49.29 -27.76
N LEU A 392 27.67 50.05 -28.60
CA LEU A 392 28.39 49.60 -29.80
C LEU A 392 29.70 48.90 -29.47
N PHE A 393 30.22 49.06 -28.23
CA PHE A 393 31.53 48.57 -27.76
C PHE A 393 31.42 47.59 -26.62
N ARG A 394 30.23 46.97 -26.42
CA ARG A 394 29.95 45.96 -25.39
C ARG A 394 29.10 44.81 -25.91
N SER A 395 29.38 43.66 -25.36
CA SER A 395 28.59 42.44 -25.53
C SER A 395 27.97 41.99 -24.19
N ASN A 396 26.71 41.67 -24.17
CA ASN A 396 26.00 41.18 -23.00
C ASN A 396 25.56 39.76 -23.24
N GLU A 397 25.97 38.86 -22.37
CA GLU A 397 25.50 37.46 -22.33
C GLU A 397 24.67 37.27 -21.08
N TYR A 398 23.45 36.73 -21.27
CA TYR A 398 22.55 36.39 -20.20
C TYR A 398 22.18 34.91 -20.33
N ARG A 399 22.39 34.13 -19.26
CA ARG A 399 21.95 32.74 -19.15
C ARG A 399 21.10 32.56 -17.89
N SER A 400 19.97 31.90 -18.02
CA SER A 400 19.10 31.49 -16.91
C SER A 400 18.75 30.04 -17.08
N GLN A 401 19.04 29.24 -16.06
CA GLN A 401 18.67 27.83 -15.97
C GLN A 401 17.83 27.65 -14.74
N GLN A 402 16.63 27.07 -14.91
CA GLN A 402 15.70 26.78 -13.84
C GLN A 402 15.32 25.31 -13.92
N THR A 403 15.48 24.60 -12.81
CA THR A 403 15.10 23.20 -12.67
C THR A 403 14.14 23.06 -11.48
N GLU A 404 12.98 22.50 -11.72
CA GLU A 404 11.98 22.18 -10.72
C GLU A 404 11.78 20.66 -10.72
N LEU A 405 12.00 19.99 -9.58
CA LEU A 405 11.80 18.55 -9.38
C LEU A 405 10.82 18.34 -8.24
N VAL A 406 9.87 17.42 -8.43
CA VAL A 406 8.97 16.96 -7.38
C VAL A 406 8.84 15.44 -7.46
N ILE A 407 8.92 14.79 -6.29
CA ILE A 407 8.75 13.34 -6.15
C ILE A 407 7.57 13.10 -5.23
N LEU A 408 6.53 12.44 -5.76
CA LEU A 408 5.28 12.13 -5.07
C LEU A 408 5.14 10.63 -4.89
N VAL A 409 4.52 10.22 -3.79
CA VAL A 409 4.20 8.80 -3.51
C VAL A 409 2.75 8.65 -3.10
N THR A 410 2.12 7.58 -3.57
CA THR A 410 0.73 7.24 -3.26
C THR A 410 0.62 5.72 -3.09
N PRO A 411 0.36 5.21 -1.88
CA PRO A 411 0.07 3.79 -1.65
C PRO A 411 -1.40 3.49 -1.89
N TYR A 412 -1.69 2.29 -2.40
CA TYR A 412 -3.03 1.74 -2.54
C TYR A 412 -3.06 0.33 -1.95
N LEU A 413 -4.15 -0.02 -1.30
CA LEU A 413 -4.43 -1.42 -0.95
C LEU A 413 -5.09 -2.09 -2.15
N VAL A 414 -4.54 -3.22 -2.58
CA VAL A 414 -5.00 -3.92 -3.79
C VAL A 414 -5.29 -5.39 -3.51
N ASN A 415 -6.31 -5.89 -4.18
CA ASN A 415 -6.65 -7.31 -4.19
C ASN A 415 -6.35 -7.91 -5.57
N PRO A 416 -6.02 -9.20 -5.65
CA PRO A 416 -5.84 -9.87 -6.93
C PRO A 416 -7.16 -9.91 -7.70
N SER A 417 -7.09 -9.63 -9.01
CA SER A 417 -8.24 -9.71 -9.91
C SER A 417 -8.26 -11.04 -10.68
N PRO A 418 -9.43 -11.52 -11.13
CA PRO A 418 -9.52 -12.72 -11.97
C PRO A 418 -8.68 -12.59 -13.25
N ALA A 419 -8.23 -13.71 -13.77
CA ALA A 419 -7.50 -13.75 -15.03
C ALA A 419 -8.31 -13.09 -16.16
N ASN A 420 -7.65 -12.32 -17.03
CA ASN A 420 -8.22 -11.57 -18.15
C ASN A 420 -9.14 -10.38 -17.77
N SER A 421 -9.25 -10.01 -16.51
CA SER A 421 -9.99 -8.80 -16.11
C SER A 421 -9.16 -7.52 -16.22
N ILE A 422 -7.82 -7.65 -16.25
CA ILE A 422 -6.91 -6.51 -16.33
C ILE A 422 -6.53 -6.28 -17.80
N PRO A 423 -6.89 -5.11 -18.39
CA PRO A 423 -6.51 -4.80 -19.77
C PRO A 423 -5.01 -4.57 -19.88
N VAL A 424 -4.39 -5.18 -20.89
CA VAL A 424 -2.99 -4.91 -21.20
C VAL A 424 -2.88 -3.93 -22.37
N PRO A 425 -1.77 -3.17 -22.50
CA PRO A 425 -1.63 -2.14 -23.54
C PRO A 425 -1.77 -2.71 -24.95
N THR A 426 -1.37 -3.97 -25.16
CA THR A 426 -1.46 -4.65 -26.46
C THR A 426 -2.86 -5.05 -26.89
N ASP A 427 -3.85 -5.06 -25.99
CA ASP A 427 -5.23 -5.46 -26.31
C ASP A 427 -5.95 -4.45 -27.21
N ARG A 428 -5.50 -3.21 -27.19
CA ARG A 428 -6.12 -2.10 -27.93
C ARG A 428 -5.35 -1.66 -29.16
N VAL A 429 -4.17 -2.23 -29.38
CA VAL A 429 -3.29 -1.86 -30.51
C VAL A 429 -2.95 -3.09 -31.31
N ALA A 430 -3.20 -3.05 -32.61
CA ALA A 430 -2.69 -4.05 -33.55
C ALA A 430 -1.82 -3.37 -34.59
N THR A 431 -0.76 -4.03 -34.99
CA THR A 431 0.08 -3.59 -36.11
C THR A 431 -0.73 -3.60 -37.40
N SER A 432 -0.58 -2.58 -38.23
CA SER A 432 -1.20 -2.56 -39.56
C SER A 432 -0.57 -3.60 -40.48
N ASN A 433 -1.32 -4.08 -41.46
CA ASN A 433 -0.78 -4.95 -42.51
C ASN A 433 0.16 -4.17 -43.44
N ASP A 434 1.09 -4.88 -44.09
CA ASP A 434 2.09 -4.29 -45.02
C ASP A 434 1.47 -3.39 -46.09
N SER A 435 0.31 -3.75 -46.61
CA SER A 435 -0.43 -2.93 -47.58
C SER A 435 -0.95 -1.63 -47.02
N GLU A 436 -1.43 -1.62 -45.77
CA GLU A 436 -1.92 -0.46 -45.07
C GLU A 436 -0.78 0.47 -44.64
N ALA A 437 0.33 -0.11 -44.18
CA ALA A 437 1.53 0.65 -43.83
C ALA A 437 2.11 1.33 -45.07
N PHE A 438 2.17 0.64 -46.21
CA PHE A 438 2.78 1.16 -47.44
C PHE A 438 1.88 2.14 -48.19
N PHE A 439 0.57 1.84 -48.36
CA PHE A 439 -0.32 2.68 -49.16
C PHE A 439 -1.02 3.79 -48.39
N LEU A 440 -1.30 3.58 -47.08
CA LEU A 440 -2.02 4.53 -46.23
C LEU A 440 -1.13 5.20 -45.19
N GLY A 441 0.13 4.76 -45.02
CA GLY A 441 1.03 5.28 -43.98
C GLY A 441 0.59 5.01 -42.54
N VAL A 442 -0.34 4.05 -42.37
CA VAL A 442 -0.86 3.69 -41.05
C VAL A 442 0.03 2.62 -40.43
N LEU A 443 0.72 2.94 -39.34
CA LEU A 443 1.60 2.02 -38.63
C LEU A 443 0.86 1.14 -37.60
N GLU A 444 -0.18 1.71 -36.97
CA GLU A 444 -0.92 1.07 -35.88
C GLU A 444 -2.43 1.30 -36.04
N LYS A 445 -3.22 0.30 -35.63
CA LYS A 445 -4.68 0.40 -35.50
C LYS A 445 -5.06 0.35 -34.03
N GLN A 446 -5.76 1.37 -33.54
CA GLN A 446 -6.31 1.36 -32.19
C GLN A 446 -7.76 0.86 -32.21
N TYR A 447 -8.05 -0.18 -31.43
CA TYR A 447 -9.37 -0.77 -31.27
C TYR A 447 -10.01 -0.26 -29.96
N GLY A 448 -11.34 -0.07 -29.97
CA GLY A 448 -12.09 0.27 -28.77
C GLY A 448 -12.18 1.76 -28.46
N VAL A 449 -11.98 2.65 -29.45
CA VAL A 449 -12.40 4.05 -29.34
C VAL A 449 -13.92 4.06 -29.45
N GLY A 450 -14.60 4.50 -28.37
CA GLY A 450 -16.06 4.59 -28.36
C GLY A 450 -16.58 5.44 -29.51
N ALA A 451 -17.85 5.23 -29.91
CA ALA A 451 -18.53 5.79 -31.08
C ALA A 451 -18.56 7.32 -31.18
N SER A 452 -17.91 8.07 -30.30
CA SER A 452 -17.87 9.55 -30.27
C SER A 452 -16.65 10.18 -30.92
N GLY A 453 -15.73 9.40 -31.52
CA GLY A 453 -14.66 9.98 -32.38
C GLY A 453 -13.70 10.98 -31.73
N GLU A 454 -13.79 11.22 -30.44
CA GLU A 454 -12.84 12.07 -29.73
C GLU A 454 -11.60 11.28 -29.37
N PHE A 455 -10.49 11.62 -30.03
CA PHE A 455 -9.15 11.24 -29.61
C PHE A 455 -8.91 11.81 -28.19
N ARG A 456 -9.19 11.05 -27.16
CA ARG A 456 -8.63 11.35 -25.84
C ARG A 456 -7.13 11.06 -25.91
N SER A 457 -6.37 12.06 -26.30
CA SER A 457 -4.92 12.08 -26.21
C SER A 457 -4.53 12.04 -24.74
N GLY A 458 -4.05 10.90 -24.30
CA GLY A 458 -3.51 10.72 -22.96
C GLY A 458 -4.15 9.53 -22.25
N TYR A 459 -3.38 8.47 -22.15
CA TYR A 459 -3.68 7.40 -21.23
C TYR A 459 -3.50 7.96 -19.81
N HIS A 460 -4.61 8.22 -19.10
CA HIS A 460 -4.62 8.73 -17.73
C HIS A 460 -4.98 7.64 -16.70
N GLY A 461 -4.62 6.38 -16.97
CA GLY A 461 -4.81 5.26 -16.06
C GLY A 461 -3.49 4.64 -15.64
N SER A 462 -3.43 4.05 -14.45
CA SER A 462 -2.33 3.17 -14.07
C SER A 462 -2.40 1.89 -14.91
N ILE A 463 -1.32 1.58 -15.64
CA ILE A 463 -1.23 0.40 -16.49
C ILE A 463 -1.26 -0.84 -15.59
N GLY A 464 -2.20 -1.76 -15.85
CA GLY A 464 -2.25 -3.06 -15.17
C GLY A 464 -2.97 -3.09 -13.82
N PHE A 465 -3.65 -2.00 -13.40
CA PHE A 465 -4.39 -1.96 -12.15
C PHE A 465 -5.77 -1.32 -12.33
N VAL A 466 -6.79 -1.96 -11.78
CA VAL A 466 -8.13 -1.39 -11.66
C VAL A 466 -8.19 -0.76 -10.25
N LEU A 467 -8.41 0.54 -10.20
CA LEU A 467 -8.69 1.26 -8.96
C LEU A 467 -10.22 1.33 -8.85
N ASP A 468 -10.79 0.71 -7.80
CA ASP A 468 -12.20 0.83 -7.43
C ASP A 468 -12.48 2.20 -6.80
#